data_76e9afab525bfd64ab1be6fa9bfc2d65
#
_entry.id   76e9afab525bfd64ab1be6fa9bfc2d65
#
_cell.length_a   1.000
_cell.length_b   1.000
_cell.length_c   1.000
_cell.angle_alpha   90.00
_cell.angle_beta   90.00
_cell.angle_gamma   90.00
#
_symmetry.space_group_name_H-M   'P 1'
#
loop_
_entity.id
_entity.type
_entity.pdbx_description
1 polymer ?
#
loop_
_entity_poly.entity_id
_entity_poly.type
_entity_poly.pdbx_seq_one_letter_code
_entity_poly.pdbx_strand_id
1 'polypeptide(L)'
;TSQYLGETAKNVEKVFEVAKRLSPCILFIDEFDFVAKTRTSDEHAAIKRAVNTLLKSIDEVSLIRDDVLLIGATNHPDDLDAAAWRRFDEILNFPRPDEAMRADILRLITGELDIEGFDPAELAAETEGLTGSDLRLVLREAVLEALVEDRTTLSQEDLLDAITEFEERDHLRNLDTLEAALSEGDHDHAATH
;
A
#
# COMPACT_ATOMS: atom_id res chain seq x y z
N THR A 1 7.21 4.25 31.07
CA THR A 1 6.34 4.07 29.86
C THR A 1 5.60 5.35 29.47
N SER A 2 5.24 6.26 30.40
CA SER A 2 4.50 7.49 30.08
C SER A 2 5.30 8.57 29.35
N GLN A 3 6.62 8.55 29.42
CA GLN A 3 7.50 9.56 28.84
C GLN A 3 7.59 9.45 27.31
N TYR A 4 7.63 8.23 26.76
CA TYR A 4 7.62 7.98 25.29
C TYR A 4 6.27 8.34 24.62
N LEU A 5 5.20 8.29 25.34
CA LEU A 5 3.84 8.46 24.83
C LEU A 5 3.42 9.94 24.67
N GLY A 6 4.01 10.84 25.46
CA GLY A 6 3.87 12.30 25.25
C GLY A 6 4.76 12.83 24.12
N GLU A 7 5.79 12.08 23.77
CA GLU A 7 6.75 12.41 22.73
C GLU A 7 6.16 12.23 21.32
N THR A 8 5.29 11.22 21.12
CA THR A 8 4.68 10.96 19.81
C THR A 8 3.79 12.12 19.33
N ALA A 9 2.91 12.66 20.21
CA ALA A 9 2.09 13.80 19.87
C ALA A 9 2.92 15.04 19.53
N LYS A 10 3.97 15.31 20.32
CA LYS A 10 4.93 16.41 20.04
C LYS A 10 5.69 16.21 18.73
N ASN A 11 6.04 14.97 18.40
CA ASN A 11 6.71 14.68 17.15
C ASN A 11 5.78 14.92 15.95
N VAL A 12 4.49 14.59 16.06
CA VAL A 12 3.49 14.93 15.04
C VAL A 12 3.43 16.46 14.81
N GLU A 13 3.25 17.25 15.88
CA GLU A 13 3.23 18.73 15.78
C GLU A 13 4.51 19.27 15.12
N LYS A 14 5.66 18.73 15.52
CA LYS A 14 6.95 19.13 14.98
C LYS A 14 7.08 18.85 13.48
N VAL A 15 6.54 17.73 12.97
CA VAL A 15 6.54 17.43 11.54
C VAL A 15 5.79 18.51 10.76
N PHE A 16 4.61 18.92 11.20
CA PHE A 16 3.84 19.97 10.56
C PHE A 16 4.50 21.35 10.67
N GLU A 17 5.13 21.65 11.81
CA GLU A 17 5.94 22.88 11.95
C GLU A 17 7.12 22.91 10.98
N VAL A 18 7.82 21.77 10.82
CA VAL A 18 8.94 21.66 9.88
C VAL A 18 8.43 21.80 8.44
N ALA A 19 7.31 21.17 8.08
CA ALA A 19 6.72 21.33 6.76
C ALA A 19 6.40 22.81 6.44
N LYS A 20 5.77 23.53 7.38
CA LYS A 20 5.50 24.98 7.20
C LYS A 20 6.78 25.81 7.06
N ARG A 21 7.89 25.42 7.70
CA ARG A 21 9.18 26.12 7.57
C ARG A 21 9.91 25.80 6.27
N LEU A 22 9.67 24.62 5.70
CA LEU A 22 10.28 24.15 4.45
C LEU A 22 9.42 24.45 3.23
N SER A 23 8.29 25.15 3.41
CA SER A 23 7.39 25.49 2.31
C SER A 23 8.11 26.30 1.19
N PRO A 24 7.75 26.08 -0.09
CA PRO A 24 6.71 25.18 -0.56
C PRO A 24 7.12 23.69 -0.49
N CYS A 25 6.25 22.83 0.05
CA CYS A 25 6.56 21.41 0.15
C CYS A 25 5.31 20.52 0.08
N ILE A 26 5.55 19.21 -0.10
CA ILE A 26 4.52 18.19 -0.02
C ILE A 26 4.76 17.40 1.27
N LEU A 27 3.73 17.29 2.10
CA LEU A 27 3.70 16.41 3.25
C LEU A 27 2.87 15.17 2.91
N PHE A 28 3.53 14.01 2.84
CA PHE A 28 2.90 12.75 2.50
C PHE A 28 2.73 11.88 3.75
N ILE A 29 1.53 11.36 3.97
CA ILE A 29 1.20 10.46 5.08
C ILE A 29 0.72 9.15 4.48
N ASP A 30 1.51 8.10 4.61
CA ASP A 30 1.15 6.75 4.18
C ASP A 30 0.36 5.99 5.26
N GLU A 31 -0.39 4.97 4.84
CA GLU A 31 -1.20 4.12 5.72
C GLU A 31 -2.14 4.92 6.63
N PHE A 32 -2.81 5.92 6.07
CA PHE A 32 -3.64 6.86 6.84
C PHE A 32 -4.79 6.17 7.60
N ASP A 33 -5.16 4.93 7.26
CA ASP A 33 -6.14 4.10 7.95
C ASP A 33 -5.75 3.78 9.42
N PHE A 34 -4.48 3.93 9.81
CA PHE A 34 -4.08 3.80 11.21
C PHE A 34 -4.89 4.71 12.15
N VAL A 35 -5.39 5.82 11.64
CA VAL A 35 -6.25 6.77 12.37
C VAL A 35 -7.54 6.09 12.84
N ALA A 36 -8.17 5.29 11.97
CA ALA A 36 -9.40 4.57 12.29
C ALA A 36 -9.15 3.41 13.27
N LYS A 37 -8.16 2.57 12.97
CA LYS A 37 -7.77 1.42 13.81
C LYS A 37 -7.46 1.84 15.24
N THR A 38 -6.83 2.99 15.43
CA THR A 38 -6.48 3.51 16.75
C THR A 38 -7.69 4.04 17.55
N ARG A 39 -8.72 4.54 16.88
CA ARG A 39 -9.93 5.05 17.54
C ARG A 39 -10.77 3.95 18.14
N THR A 40 -10.79 2.78 17.54
CA THR A 40 -11.59 1.63 17.95
C THR A 40 -10.91 0.78 19.03
N SER A 41 -9.58 0.85 19.17
CA SER A 41 -8.84 0.10 20.17
C SER A 41 -8.89 0.77 21.56
N ASP A 42 -9.14 -0.01 22.61
CA ASP A 42 -9.15 0.49 24.00
C ASP A 42 -7.75 0.68 24.61
N GLU A 43 -6.72 0.23 23.93
CA GLU A 43 -5.43 -0.06 24.56
C GLU A 43 -4.49 1.11 24.85
N HIS A 44 -4.59 2.29 24.21
CA HIS A 44 -3.57 3.33 24.48
C HIS A 44 -4.09 4.78 24.36
N ALA A 45 -4.44 5.40 25.48
CA ALA A 45 -4.78 6.82 25.58
C ALA A 45 -3.76 7.79 24.94
N ALA A 46 -2.52 7.36 24.78
CA ALA A 46 -1.47 8.15 24.18
C ALA A 46 -1.48 8.09 22.65
N ILE A 47 -1.77 6.94 22.06
CA ILE A 47 -1.92 6.83 20.62
C ILE A 47 -3.18 7.61 20.18
N LYS A 48 -4.28 7.52 20.94
CA LYS A 48 -5.47 8.36 20.72
C LYS A 48 -5.14 9.86 20.75
N ARG A 49 -4.26 10.30 21.68
CA ARG A 49 -3.79 11.68 21.72
C ARG A 49 -2.96 12.05 20.49
N ALA A 50 -2.03 11.20 20.06
CA ALA A 50 -1.24 11.43 18.87
C ALA A 50 -2.11 11.54 17.61
N VAL A 51 -3.11 10.67 17.44
CA VAL A 51 -4.09 10.73 16.36
C VAL A 51 -4.92 12.01 16.41
N ASN A 52 -5.42 12.41 17.58
CA ASN A 52 -6.15 13.68 17.70
C ASN A 52 -5.27 14.89 17.38
N THR A 53 -3.99 14.86 17.78
CA THR A 53 -3.01 15.89 17.43
C THR A 53 -2.77 15.91 15.92
N LEU A 54 -2.62 14.75 15.27
CA LEU A 54 -2.48 14.65 13.83
C LEU A 54 -3.69 15.27 13.12
N LEU A 55 -4.90 14.87 13.47
CA LEU A 55 -6.12 15.39 12.85
C LEU A 55 -6.25 16.90 13.03
N LYS A 56 -5.90 17.42 14.20
CA LYS A 56 -5.85 18.86 14.45
C LYS A 56 -4.80 19.55 13.58
N SER A 57 -3.60 18.99 13.46
CA SER A 57 -2.53 19.54 12.65
C SER A 57 -2.90 19.54 11.15
N ILE A 58 -3.64 18.54 10.69
CA ILE A 58 -4.21 18.52 9.32
C ILE A 58 -5.18 19.68 9.12
N ASP A 59 -6.08 19.92 10.08
CA ASP A 59 -7.04 21.04 10.01
C ASP A 59 -6.35 22.42 10.02
N GLU A 60 -5.15 22.52 10.57
CA GLU A 60 -4.37 23.77 10.71
C GLU A 60 -3.40 24.03 9.55
N VAL A 61 -3.17 23.07 8.66
CA VAL A 61 -2.31 23.25 7.48
C VAL A 61 -3.15 23.61 6.26
N SER A 62 -2.61 24.48 5.40
CA SER A 62 -3.32 24.94 4.20
C SER A 62 -2.35 25.14 3.03
N LEU A 63 -2.73 24.62 1.85
CA LEU A 63 -1.97 24.87 0.63
C LEU A 63 -1.89 26.37 0.32
N ILE A 64 -2.99 27.11 0.47
CA ILE A 64 -3.06 28.53 0.11
C ILE A 64 -2.30 29.41 1.09
N ARG A 65 -2.34 29.10 2.38
CA ARG A 65 -1.79 29.94 3.45
C ARG A 65 -0.36 29.57 3.80
N ASP A 66 -0.05 28.28 3.79
CA ASP A 66 1.21 27.72 4.30
C ASP A 66 2.10 27.16 3.18
N ASP A 67 1.63 27.16 1.92
CA ASP A 67 2.30 26.53 0.76
C ASP A 67 2.70 25.05 1.02
N VAL A 68 1.85 24.32 1.75
CA VAL A 68 2.04 22.91 2.07
C VAL A 68 0.92 22.09 1.47
N LEU A 69 1.25 21.23 0.50
CA LEU A 69 0.31 20.23 -0.02
C LEU A 69 0.34 18.99 0.86
N LEU A 70 -0.79 18.67 1.48
CA LEU A 70 -0.94 17.45 2.27
C LEU A 70 -1.52 16.34 1.41
N ILE A 71 -0.89 15.17 1.41
CA ILE A 71 -1.35 13.97 0.73
C ILE A 71 -1.43 12.82 1.75
N GLY A 72 -2.60 12.21 1.90
CA GLY A 72 -2.79 10.97 2.65
C GLY A 72 -3.03 9.79 1.71
N ALA A 73 -2.44 8.64 1.98
CA ALA A 73 -2.68 7.41 1.23
C ALA A 73 -3.20 6.31 2.16
N THR A 74 -4.09 5.47 1.64
CA THR A 74 -4.62 4.30 2.36
C THR A 74 -4.99 3.19 1.40
N ASN A 75 -4.76 1.95 1.82
CA ASN A 75 -5.24 0.74 1.17
C ASN A 75 -6.59 0.26 1.73
N HIS A 76 -7.06 0.88 2.82
CA HIS A 76 -8.28 0.52 3.54
C HIS A 76 -9.24 1.73 3.64
N PRO A 77 -9.80 2.22 2.52
CA PRO A 77 -10.66 3.38 2.51
C PRO A 77 -11.92 3.20 3.37
N ASP A 78 -12.44 1.97 3.45
CA ASP A 78 -13.65 1.63 4.21
C ASP A 78 -13.44 1.72 5.73
N ASP A 79 -12.20 1.64 6.22
CA ASP A 79 -11.88 1.81 7.63
C ASP A 79 -11.95 3.27 8.08
N LEU A 80 -11.89 4.22 7.14
CA LEU A 80 -11.89 5.65 7.46
C LEU A 80 -13.31 6.18 7.68
N ASP A 81 -13.51 6.85 8.80
CA ASP A 81 -14.78 7.50 9.12
C ASP A 81 -14.97 8.83 8.35
N ALA A 82 -16.21 9.31 8.32
CA ALA A 82 -16.56 10.57 7.67
C ALA A 82 -15.77 11.78 8.22
N ALA A 83 -15.30 11.71 9.46
CA ALA A 83 -14.53 12.80 10.06
C ALA A 83 -13.11 12.86 9.51
N ALA A 84 -12.49 11.71 9.19
CA ALA A 84 -11.21 11.63 8.52
C ALA A 84 -11.32 12.15 7.07
N TRP A 85 -12.31 11.67 6.31
CA TRP A 85 -12.54 12.07 4.92
C TRP A 85 -12.76 13.56 4.71
N ARG A 86 -13.49 14.22 5.60
CA ARG A 86 -13.81 15.67 5.49
C ARG A 86 -12.60 16.59 5.57
N ARG A 87 -11.43 16.07 5.86
CA ARG A 87 -10.18 16.84 5.99
C ARG A 87 -9.40 16.97 4.69
N PHE A 88 -9.81 16.20 3.70
CA PHE A 88 -9.21 16.22 2.36
C PHE A 88 -10.18 16.85 1.37
N ASP A 89 -9.69 17.80 0.61
CA ASP A 89 -10.48 18.53 -0.41
C ASP A 89 -10.74 17.66 -1.63
N GLU A 90 -9.80 16.77 -1.96
CA GLU A 90 -9.83 15.89 -3.13
C GLU A 90 -9.57 14.44 -2.73
N ILE A 91 -10.30 13.53 -3.38
CA ILE A 91 -10.15 12.08 -3.20
C ILE A 91 -9.81 11.47 -4.55
N LEU A 92 -8.62 10.87 -4.64
CA LEU A 92 -8.16 10.16 -5.82
C LEU A 92 -8.28 8.65 -5.58
N ASN A 93 -9.08 7.99 -6.41
CA ASN A 93 -9.18 6.54 -6.38
C ASN A 93 -8.22 5.92 -7.40
N PHE A 94 -7.43 4.96 -6.96
CA PHE A 94 -6.52 4.15 -7.79
C PHE A 94 -7.08 2.73 -7.87
N PRO A 95 -7.94 2.41 -8.83
CA PRO A 95 -8.46 1.07 -9.00
C PRO A 95 -7.36 0.11 -9.45
N ARG A 96 -7.62 -1.19 -9.35
CA ARG A 96 -6.75 -2.18 -9.99
C ARG A 96 -6.69 -1.90 -11.49
N PRO A 97 -5.52 -2.08 -12.13
CA PRO A 97 -5.36 -1.80 -13.55
C PRO A 97 -6.18 -2.78 -14.39
N ASP A 98 -6.83 -2.27 -15.43
CA ASP A 98 -7.41 -3.07 -16.49
C ASP A 98 -6.32 -3.68 -17.38
N GLU A 99 -6.70 -4.53 -18.35
CA GLU A 99 -5.76 -5.21 -19.24
C GLU A 99 -4.88 -4.22 -20.01
N ALA A 100 -5.46 -3.15 -20.55
CA ALA A 100 -4.71 -2.15 -21.30
C ALA A 100 -3.71 -1.41 -20.40
N MET A 101 -4.10 -1.06 -19.19
CA MET A 101 -3.22 -0.45 -18.20
C MET A 101 -2.10 -1.41 -17.75
N ARG A 102 -2.40 -2.71 -17.60
CA ARG A 102 -1.36 -3.72 -17.29
C ARG A 102 -0.33 -3.83 -18.41
N ALA A 103 -0.79 -3.83 -19.67
CA ALA A 103 0.12 -3.81 -20.83
C ALA A 103 1.03 -2.57 -20.81
N ASP A 104 0.49 -1.39 -20.47
CA ASP A 104 1.29 -0.16 -20.39
C ASP A 104 2.26 -0.20 -19.19
N ILE A 105 1.85 -0.75 -18.06
CA ILE A 105 2.73 -0.96 -16.90
C ILE A 105 3.86 -1.90 -17.28
N LEU A 106 3.57 -3.03 -17.93
CA LEU A 106 4.59 -3.97 -18.42
C LEU A 106 5.60 -3.28 -19.35
N ARG A 107 5.14 -2.50 -20.33
CA ARG A 107 6.04 -1.70 -21.20
C ARG A 107 6.95 -0.77 -20.40
N LEU A 108 6.37 -0.12 -19.38
CA LEU A 108 7.12 0.84 -18.57
C LEU A 108 8.19 0.18 -17.71
N ILE A 109 7.85 -0.93 -17.03
CA ILE A 109 8.79 -1.60 -16.12
C ILE A 109 9.86 -2.42 -16.82
N THR A 110 9.61 -2.85 -18.08
CA THR A 110 10.56 -3.60 -18.90
C THR A 110 11.40 -2.72 -19.84
N GLY A 111 11.14 -1.40 -19.87
CA GLY A 111 11.61 -0.48 -20.91
C GLY A 111 13.11 -0.43 -21.18
N GLU A 112 13.97 -0.94 -20.30
CA GLU A 112 15.44 -1.02 -20.48
C GLU A 112 15.94 -2.47 -20.63
N LEU A 113 15.05 -3.46 -20.60
CA LEU A 113 15.39 -4.87 -20.70
C LEU A 113 15.19 -5.35 -22.13
N ASP A 114 16.15 -6.13 -22.62
CA ASP A 114 16.02 -6.86 -23.89
C ASP A 114 15.32 -8.20 -23.60
N ILE A 115 14.06 -8.29 -24.04
CA ILE A 115 13.21 -9.45 -23.82
C ILE A 115 12.82 -10.04 -25.17
N GLU A 116 13.27 -11.25 -25.45
CA GLU A 116 12.98 -11.94 -26.70
C GLU A 116 11.48 -12.29 -26.79
N GLY A 117 10.86 -11.89 -27.90
CA GLY A 117 9.45 -12.19 -28.17
C GLY A 117 8.45 -11.37 -27.31
N PHE A 118 8.87 -10.27 -26.68
CA PHE A 118 8.05 -9.49 -25.78
C PHE A 118 6.75 -8.97 -26.41
N ASP A 119 5.63 -9.52 -25.97
CA ASP A 119 4.27 -9.03 -26.26
C ASP A 119 3.55 -8.63 -24.96
N PRO A 120 3.52 -7.35 -24.63
CA PRO A 120 2.87 -6.88 -23.39
C PRO A 120 1.35 -7.04 -23.41
N ALA A 121 0.70 -7.21 -24.58
CA ALA A 121 -0.73 -7.44 -24.63
C ALA A 121 -1.06 -8.89 -24.26
N GLU A 122 -0.29 -9.86 -24.75
CA GLU A 122 -0.42 -11.27 -24.37
C GLU A 122 -0.16 -11.45 -22.87
N LEU A 123 0.94 -10.87 -22.35
CA LEU A 123 1.26 -10.93 -20.92
C LEU A 123 0.17 -10.26 -20.06
N ALA A 124 -0.44 -9.17 -20.53
CA ALA A 124 -1.51 -8.50 -19.80
C ALA A 124 -2.77 -9.36 -19.72
N ALA A 125 -3.09 -10.17 -20.73
CA ALA A 125 -4.19 -11.10 -20.69
C ALA A 125 -4.03 -12.16 -19.59
N GLU A 126 -2.79 -12.64 -19.39
CA GLU A 126 -2.45 -13.66 -18.38
C GLU A 126 -2.28 -13.09 -16.96
N THR A 127 -2.44 -11.78 -16.75
CA THR A 127 -2.21 -11.11 -15.46
C THR A 127 -3.49 -10.48 -14.89
N GLU A 128 -4.65 -11.07 -15.12
CA GLU A 128 -5.93 -10.55 -14.61
C GLU A 128 -5.88 -10.37 -13.08
N GLY A 129 -6.32 -9.21 -12.61
CA GLY A 129 -6.37 -8.88 -11.18
C GLY A 129 -5.04 -8.48 -10.55
N LEU A 130 -3.91 -8.61 -11.21
CA LEU A 130 -2.62 -8.18 -10.68
C LEU A 130 -2.49 -6.66 -10.64
N THR A 131 -1.83 -6.16 -9.61
CA THR A 131 -1.48 -4.74 -9.45
C THR A 131 -0.14 -4.42 -10.12
N GLY A 132 0.18 -3.13 -10.25
CA GLY A 132 1.51 -2.72 -10.73
C GLY A 132 2.67 -3.20 -9.86
N SER A 133 2.44 -3.38 -8.56
CA SER A 133 3.42 -3.97 -7.63
C SER A 133 3.62 -5.46 -7.90
N ASP A 134 2.55 -6.19 -8.17
CA ASP A 134 2.60 -7.62 -8.48
C ASP A 134 3.34 -7.86 -9.80
N LEU A 135 3.03 -7.08 -10.83
CA LEU A 135 3.73 -7.15 -12.12
C LEU A 135 5.24 -6.87 -11.98
N ARG A 136 5.63 -5.95 -11.10
CA ARG A 136 7.04 -5.69 -10.80
C ARG A 136 7.69 -6.85 -10.06
N LEU A 137 6.97 -7.55 -9.17
CA LEU A 137 7.46 -8.76 -8.50
C LEU A 137 7.68 -9.87 -9.50
N VAL A 138 6.72 -10.13 -10.38
CA VAL A 138 6.83 -11.11 -11.46
C VAL A 138 8.07 -10.85 -12.32
N LEU A 139 8.26 -9.61 -12.80
CA LEU A 139 9.44 -9.25 -13.58
C LEU A 139 10.74 -9.51 -12.81
N ARG A 140 10.78 -9.14 -11.53
CA ARG A 140 11.96 -9.36 -10.69
C ARG A 140 12.28 -10.85 -10.54
N GLU A 141 11.27 -11.69 -10.42
CA GLU A 141 11.45 -13.15 -10.31
C GLU A 141 11.99 -13.73 -11.60
N ALA A 142 11.41 -13.39 -12.74
CA ALA A 142 11.94 -13.82 -14.05
C ALA A 142 13.40 -13.41 -14.24
N VAL A 143 13.78 -12.19 -13.87
CA VAL A 143 15.17 -11.72 -13.91
C VAL A 143 16.08 -12.54 -13.00
N LEU A 144 15.65 -12.81 -11.77
CA LEU A 144 16.44 -13.58 -10.81
C LEU A 144 16.66 -15.01 -11.28
N GLU A 145 15.65 -15.63 -11.86
CA GLU A 145 15.73 -17.00 -12.37
C GLU A 145 16.68 -17.10 -13.57
N ALA A 146 16.57 -16.17 -14.52
CA ALA A 146 17.53 -16.08 -15.63
C ALA A 146 18.98 -15.90 -15.15
N LEU A 147 19.19 -15.08 -14.10
CA LEU A 147 20.52 -14.90 -13.51
C LEU A 147 21.05 -16.16 -12.81
N VAL A 148 20.20 -16.93 -12.16
CA VAL A 148 20.57 -18.23 -11.54
C VAL A 148 21.01 -19.24 -12.61
N GLU A 149 20.44 -19.14 -13.81
CA GLU A 149 20.81 -19.95 -14.98
C GLU A 149 21.98 -19.37 -15.80
N ASP A 150 22.69 -18.37 -15.29
CA ASP A 150 23.76 -17.66 -15.97
C ASP A 150 23.33 -17.03 -17.32
N ARG A 151 22.03 -16.70 -17.47
CA ARG A 151 21.50 -15.98 -18.65
C ARG A 151 21.46 -14.48 -18.39
N THR A 152 21.75 -13.69 -19.40
CA THR A 152 21.67 -12.22 -19.36
C THR A 152 20.54 -11.65 -20.20
N THR A 153 19.80 -12.50 -20.89
CA THR A 153 18.63 -12.16 -21.70
C THR A 153 17.40 -12.85 -21.13
N LEU A 154 16.27 -12.18 -21.22
CA LEU A 154 14.96 -12.72 -20.87
C LEU A 154 14.21 -13.08 -22.16
N SER A 155 13.29 -14.03 -22.05
CA SER A 155 12.28 -14.32 -23.03
C SER A 155 10.89 -14.04 -22.50
N GLN A 156 9.89 -13.96 -23.36
CA GLN A 156 8.50 -13.90 -22.94
C GLN A 156 8.09 -15.14 -22.12
N GLU A 157 8.63 -16.31 -22.44
CA GLU A 157 8.37 -17.56 -21.73
C GLU A 157 8.81 -17.46 -20.25
N ASP A 158 9.97 -16.85 -19.98
CA ASP A 158 10.42 -16.61 -18.59
C ASP A 158 9.43 -15.76 -17.80
N LEU A 159 8.77 -14.78 -18.44
CA LEU A 159 7.75 -13.96 -17.80
C LEU A 159 6.45 -14.73 -17.58
N LEU A 160 6.04 -15.57 -18.51
CA LEU A 160 4.84 -16.42 -18.37
C LEU A 160 5.03 -17.47 -17.25
N ASP A 161 6.20 -18.04 -17.14
CA ASP A 161 6.54 -18.99 -16.06
C ASP A 161 6.51 -18.27 -14.71
N ALA A 162 7.11 -17.08 -14.60
CA ALA A 162 7.08 -16.29 -13.40
C ALA A 162 5.65 -15.84 -13.01
N ILE A 163 4.77 -15.55 -13.97
CA ILE A 163 3.35 -15.26 -13.71
C ILE A 163 2.68 -16.48 -13.10
N THR A 164 2.87 -17.65 -13.70
CA THR A 164 2.28 -18.91 -13.23
C THR A 164 2.70 -19.23 -11.80
N GLU A 165 3.98 -19.11 -11.50
CA GLU A 165 4.51 -19.33 -10.15
C GLU A 165 3.99 -18.29 -9.13
N PHE A 166 3.85 -17.04 -9.56
CA PHE A 166 3.29 -15.98 -8.71
C PHE A 166 1.85 -16.31 -8.31
N GLU A 167 1.01 -16.70 -9.27
CA GLU A 167 -0.39 -17.07 -9.04
C GLU A 167 -0.53 -18.30 -8.14
N GLU A 168 0.27 -19.33 -8.34
CA GLU A 168 0.28 -20.53 -7.49
C GLU A 168 0.62 -20.17 -6.04
N ARG A 169 1.62 -19.31 -5.81
CA ARG A 169 1.99 -18.86 -4.46
C ARG A 169 0.94 -17.98 -3.81
N ASP A 170 0.30 -17.12 -4.58
CA ASP A 170 -0.77 -16.25 -4.04
C ASP A 170 -1.99 -17.09 -3.67
N HIS A 171 -2.32 -18.11 -4.47
CA HIS A 171 -3.37 -19.05 -4.17
C HIS A 171 -3.10 -19.82 -2.87
N LEU A 172 -1.88 -20.34 -2.66
CA LEU A 172 -1.48 -21.02 -1.43
C LEU A 172 -1.56 -20.10 -0.21
N ARG A 173 -1.10 -18.85 -0.32
CA ARG A 173 -1.20 -17.86 0.76
C ARG A 173 -2.65 -17.58 1.15
N ASN A 174 -3.54 -17.52 0.18
CA ASN A 174 -4.96 -17.28 0.43
C ASN A 174 -5.62 -18.48 1.11
N LEU A 175 -5.22 -19.73 0.79
CA LEU A 175 -5.68 -20.95 1.48
C LEU A 175 -5.21 -20.99 2.93
N ASP A 176 -3.94 -20.73 3.20
CA ASP A 176 -3.39 -20.69 4.56
C ASP A 176 -4.10 -19.64 5.43
N THR A 177 -4.43 -18.48 4.85
CA THR A 177 -5.16 -17.41 5.53
C THR A 177 -6.60 -17.82 5.84
N LEU A 178 -7.27 -18.53 4.93
CA LEU A 178 -8.61 -19.07 5.14
C LEU A 178 -8.63 -20.16 6.20
N GLU A 179 -7.66 -21.07 6.21
CA GLU A 179 -7.55 -22.12 7.22
C GLU A 179 -7.27 -21.53 8.61
N ALA A 180 -6.41 -20.52 8.70
CA ALA A 180 -6.15 -19.80 9.95
C ALA A 180 -7.42 -19.12 10.49
N ALA A 181 -8.19 -18.43 9.65
CA ALA A 181 -9.44 -17.76 10.03
C ALA A 181 -10.52 -18.76 10.48
N LEU A 182 -10.61 -19.94 9.85
CA LEU A 182 -11.53 -20.99 10.25
C LEU A 182 -11.14 -21.62 11.59
N SER A 183 -9.84 -21.76 11.85
CA SER A 183 -9.34 -22.33 13.12
C SER A 183 -9.54 -21.38 14.31
N GLU A 184 -9.48 -20.08 14.12
CA GLU A 184 -9.77 -19.06 15.15
C GLU A 184 -11.27 -18.97 15.46
N GLY A 185 -12.14 -19.15 14.48
CA GLY A 185 -13.60 -19.14 14.65
C GLY A 185 -14.15 -20.32 15.47
N ASP A 186 -13.45 -21.46 15.49
CA ASP A 186 -13.87 -22.67 16.22
C ASP A 186 -13.53 -22.60 17.73
N HIS A 187 -12.60 -21.73 18.13
CA HIS A 187 -12.23 -21.52 19.54
C HIS A 187 -13.20 -20.59 20.31
N ASP A 188 -13.93 -19.72 19.63
CA ASP A 188 -14.88 -18.80 20.27
C ASP A 188 -16.23 -19.47 20.59
N HIS A 189 -16.56 -20.61 19.97
CA HIS A 189 -17.79 -21.36 20.26
C HIS A 189 -17.65 -22.40 21.39
N ALA A 190 -16.42 -22.72 21.82
CA ALA A 190 -16.18 -23.69 22.88
C ALA A 190 -16.16 -23.08 24.30
N ALA A 191 -16.26 -21.77 24.45
CA ALA A 191 -16.20 -21.07 25.73
C ALA A 191 -17.58 -20.68 26.32
N THR A 192 -18.68 -21.15 25.72
CA THR A 192 -20.05 -20.82 26.18
C THR A 192 -20.87 -22.09 26.50
N HIS A 193 -20.36 -22.91 27.42
CA HIS A 193 -21.17 -23.91 28.14
C HIS A 193 -20.72 -24.02 29.58
#